data_2dc83077e430f3f9f9aea787fc6d95b6
#
_entry.id   2dc83077e430f3f9f9aea787fc6d95b6
#
_cell.length_a   1.000
_cell.length_b   1.000
_cell.length_c   1.000
_cell.angle_alpha   90.00
_cell.angle_beta   90.00
_cell.angle_gamma   90.00
#
_symmetry.space_group_name_H-M   'P 1'
#
loop_
_entity.id
_entity.type
_entity.pdbx_description
1 polymer ?
#
loop_
_entity_poly.entity_id
_entity_poly.type
_entity_poly.pdbx_seq_one_letter_code
_entity_poly.pdbx_strand_id
1 'polypeptide(L)'
;PTPDLTLFPYTTLFRSWVQSYGSRCVKPPVIYGDVTRPEPMTVRWSQYAQSLTNKVMKGMLTGPVTILQWSFVRNDISRETVCKQIAVALSDEVLDLEKAGIKVIQIDEPAIREGLPLKRADWDAYLKWAGEAFRLSSMGCQDDTQIHTHMCYSEFNDILPAIAALDADVITIETSRSDMELLTAFGDFKYPNDIGPGVYDIHSPRVPAAEEIEHLLHKALQVVPKERLW
;
A
#
# COMPACT_ATOMS: atom_id res chain seq x y z
N PRO A 1 -30.16 -11.15 -11.05
CA PRO A 1 -29.01 -10.28 -10.85
C PRO A 1 -29.53 -8.91 -10.49
N THR A 2 -29.60 -8.65 -9.23
CA THR A 2 -30.08 -7.39 -8.68
C THR A 2 -29.08 -6.77 -7.70
N PRO A 3 -27.76 -6.90 -7.88
CA PRO A 3 -26.83 -6.19 -7.04
C PRO A 3 -26.76 -4.70 -7.35
N ASP A 4 -27.11 -4.30 -8.57
CA ASP A 4 -26.91 -2.92 -9.03
C ASP A 4 -27.93 -1.92 -8.49
N LEU A 5 -29.04 -2.37 -8.00
CA LEU A 5 -30.12 -1.49 -7.51
C LEU A 5 -29.80 -0.82 -6.19
N THR A 6 -28.94 -1.40 -5.38
CA THR A 6 -28.51 -0.82 -4.09
C THR A 6 -27.41 0.24 -4.26
N LEU A 7 -26.58 0.11 -5.27
CA LEU A 7 -25.60 1.14 -5.62
C LEU A 7 -26.19 2.26 -6.49
N PHE A 8 -27.28 1.97 -7.17
CA PHE A 8 -27.88 2.87 -8.15
C PHE A 8 -28.32 4.23 -7.61
N PRO A 9 -28.95 4.34 -6.43
CA PRO A 9 -29.31 5.64 -5.87
C PRO A 9 -28.07 6.50 -5.57
N TYR A 10 -27.01 5.88 -5.07
CA TYR A 10 -25.76 6.57 -4.75
C TYR A 10 -24.98 6.98 -6.00
N THR A 11 -24.90 6.13 -7.01
CA THR A 11 -24.26 6.49 -8.28
C THR A 11 -25.06 7.55 -9.04
N THR A 12 -26.37 7.62 -8.84
CA THR A 12 -27.21 8.64 -9.46
C THR A 12 -27.15 9.97 -8.72
N LEU A 13 -27.06 9.95 -7.38
CA LEU A 13 -26.88 11.12 -6.53
C LEU A 13 -25.43 11.63 -6.56
N PHE A 14 -24.47 10.73 -6.63
CA PHE A 14 -23.04 11.03 -6.65
C PHE A 14 -22.40 10.67 -8.00
N ARG A 15 -22.97 11.18 -9.09
CA ARG A 15 -22.31 11.12 -10.41
C ARG A 15 -21.00 11.91 -10.45
N SER A 16 -20.72 12.61 -9.37
CA SER A 16 -19.56 13.45 -9.23
C SER A 16 -18.29 12.61 -9.08
N TRP A 17 -17.32 12.94 -9.89
CA TRP A 17 -15.96 12.52 -9.66
C TRP A 17 -15.41 13.29 -8.46
N VAL A 18 -14.81 12.60 -7.52
CA VAL A 18 -14.09 13.21 -6.41
C VAL A 18 -12.66 13.44 -6.85
N GLN A 19 -12.15 14.63 -6.60
CA GLN A 19 -10.75 14.92 -6.83
C GLN A 19 -9.91 14.00 -5.95
N SER A 20 -8.97 13.30 -6.57
CA SER A 20 -7.96 12.50 -5.94
C SER A 20 -6.64 13.28 -5.96
N TYR A 21 -5.57 12.62 -6.29
CA TYR A 21 -4.24 13.21 -6.30
C TYR A 21 -4.03 14.11 -7.52
N GLY A 22 -3.62 15.35 -7.29
CA GLY A 22 -3.37 16.33 -8.35
C GLY A 22 -4.62 16.62 -9.18
N SER A 23 -4.57 16.45 -10.50
CA SER A 23 -5.68 16.65 -11.43
C SER A 23 -6.55 15.41 -11.65
N ARG A 24 -6.26 14.31 -10.95
CA ARG A 24 -7.00 13.05 -11.09
C ARG A 24 -8.34 13.14 -10.38
N CYS A 25 -9.35 12.54 -10.99
CA CYS A 25 -10.65 12.34 -10.36
C CYS A 25 -10.98 10.86 -10.33
N VAL A 26 -11.61 10.41 -9.25
CA VAL A 26 -12.03 9.02 -9.04
C VAL A 26 -13.49 8.96 -8.64
N LYS A 27 -14.13 7.83 -8.88
CA LYS A 27 -15.41 7.49 -8.27
C LYS A 27 -15.10 6.65 -7.03
N PRO A 28 -15.25 7.20 -5.82
CA PRO A 28 -14.94 6.45 -4.61
C PRO A 28 -15.90 5.28 -4.44
N PRO A 29 -15.43 4.13 -3.94
CA PRO A 29 -16.32 3.03 -3.59
C PRO A 29 -17.21 3.39 -2.40
N VAL A 30 -18.36 2.71 -2.30
CA VAL A 30 -19.29 2.84 -1.19
C VAL A 30 -19.43 1.47 -0.53
N ILE A 31 -19.00 1.38 0.71
CA ILE A 31 -19.10 0.18 1.53
C ILE A 31 -20.38 0.29 2.36
N TYR A 32 -21.43 -0.43 1.97
CA TYR A 32 -22.74 -0.38 2.61
C TYR A 32 -23.14 -1.70 3.29
N GLY A 33 -22.36 -2.77 3.12
CA GLY A 33 -22.55 -4.07 3.71
C GLY A 33 -21.23 -4.68 4.15
N ASP A 34 -21.24 -5.96 4.52
CA ASP A 34 -20.01 -6.69 4.83
C ASP A 34 -19.18 -6.92 3.57
N VAL A 35 -17.85 -6.85 3.74
CA VAL A 35 -16.93 -7.00 2.62
C VAL A 35 -16.56 -8.48 2.46
N THR A 36 -16.73 -8.99 1.25
CA THR A 36 -16.31 -10.33 0.87
C THR A 36 -15.64 -10.30 -0.51
N ARG A 37 -14.80 -11.28 -0.79
CA ARG A 37 -14.16 -11.49 -2.09
C ARG A 37 -14.79 -12.69 -2.79
N PRO A 38 -15.68 -12.49 -3.78
CA PRO A 38 -16.36 -13.61 -4.44
C PRO A 38 -15.46 -14.38 -5.41
N GLU A 39 -14.43 -13.74 -5.97
CA GLU A 39 -13.53 -14.32 -6.97
C GLU A 39 -12.16 -13.62 -6.97
N PRO A 40 -11.11 -14.22 -7.54
CA PRO A 40 -9.79 -13.60 -7.70
C PRO A 40 -9.87 -12.30 -8.51
N MET A 41 -9.19 -11.26 -8.02
CA MET A 41 -9.22 -9.91 -8.60
C MET A 41 -8.10 -9.68 -9.60
N THR A 42 -6.85 -10.01 -9.23
CA THR A 42 -5.63 -9.66 -9.96
C THR A 42 -4.82 -10.87 -10.42
N VAL A 43 -5.12 -12.06 -9.91
CA VAL A 43 -4.37 -13.30 -10.17
C VAL A 43 -4.18 -13.56 -11.66
N ARG A 44 -5.26 -13.48 -12.45
CA ARG A 44 -5.21 -13.68 -13.91
C ARG A 44 -4.22 -12.75 -14.60
N TRP A 45 -4.21 -11.49 -14.19
CA TRP A 45 -3.34 -10.47 -14.80
C TRP A 45 -1.88 -10.66 -14.40
N SER A 46 -1.63 -11.00 -13.14
CA SER A 46 -0.30 -11.31 -12.62
C SER A 46 0.28 -12.57 -13.29
N GLN A 47 -0.51 -13.61 -13.45
CA GLN A 47 -0.10 -14.83 -14.18
C GLN A 47 0.19 -14.53 -15.65
N TYR A 48 -0.65 -13.72 -16.30
CA TYR A 48 -0.39 -13.31 -17.68
C TYR A 48 0.92 -12.55 -17.79
N ALA A 49 1.17 -11.57 -16.93
CA ALA A 49 2.42 -10.83 -16.90
C ALA A 49 3.63 -11.75 -16.66
N GLN A 50 3.52 -12.68 -15.70
CA GLN A 50 4.58 -13.65 -15.42
C GLN A 50 4.85 -14.58 -16.61
N SER A 51 3.84 -14.91 -17.42
CA SER A 51 4.03 -15.77 -18.61
C SER A 51 4.84 -15.12 -19.73
N LEU A 52 5.01 -13.79 -19.69
CA LEU A 52 5.75 -13.03 -20.70
C LEU A 52 7.24 -12.90 -20.38
N THR A 53 7.69 -13.34 -19.22
CA THR A 53 9.06 -13.15 -18.77
C THR A 53 9.52 -14.24 -17.81
N ASN A 54 10.84 -14.52 -17.82
CA ASN A 54 11.50 -15.36 -16.82
C ASN A 54 11.95 -14.56 -15.57
N LYS A 55 11.75 -13.23 -15.57
CA LYS A 55 12.00 -12.40 -14.39
C LYS A 55 10.83 -12.49 -13.43
N VAL A 56 11.09 -12.28 -12.16
CA VAL A 56 10.03 -12.24 -11.13
C VAL A 56 9.10 -11.06 -11.41
N MET A 57 7.81 -11.35 -11.51
CA MET A 57 6.76 -10.34 -11.58
C MET A 57 6.17 -10.08 -10.19
N LYS A 58 5.95 -8.82 -9.89
CA LYS A 58 5.36 -8.39 -8.63
C LYS A 58 3.85 -8.30 -8.76
N GLY A 59 3.11 -8.99 -7.89
CA GLY A 59 1.69 -8.77 -7.68
C GLY A 59 1.47 -7.45 -6.94
N MET A 60 0.43 -6.69 -7.31
CA MET A 60 0.16 -5.36 -6.75
C MET A 60 -1.27 -5.29 -6.23
N LEU A 61 -1.42 -4.85 -4.98
CA LEU A 61 -2.70 -4.66 -4.31
C LEU A 61 -2.72 -3.32 -3.59
N THR A 62 -3.90 -2.73 -3.45
CA THR A 62 -4.11 -1.63 -2.50
C THR A 62 -4.42 -2.22 -1.13
N GLY A 63 -3.81 -1.69 -0.09
CA GLY A 63 -3.95 -2.19 1.27
C GLY A 63 -5.29 -1.85 1.93
N PRO A 64 -5.64 -2.56 3.02
CA PRO A 64 -6.95 -2.48 3.64
C PRO A 64 -7.25 -1.11 4.23
N VAL A 65 -6.25 -0.44 4.80
CA VAL A 65 -6.41 0.90 5.37
C VAL A 65 -6.67 1.92 4.28
N THR A 66 -5.93 1.84 3.18
CA THR A 66 -6.09 2.74 2.04
C THR A 66 -7.44 2.56 1.36
N ILE A 67 -7.89 1.32 1.14
CA ILE A 67 -9.23 1.04 0.61
C ILE A 67 -10.30 1.66 1.54
N LEU A 68 -10.16 1.46 2.85
CA LEU A 68 -11.08 2.04 3.83
C LEU A 68 -11.12 3.57 3.76
N GLN A 69 -9.94 4.22 3.74
CA GLN A 69 -9.84 5.68 3.79
C GLN A 69 -10.38 6.34 2.51
N TRP A 70 -10.19 5.70 1.36
CA TRP A 70 -10.67 6.22 0.07
C TRP A 70 -12.09 5.80 -0.28
N SER A 71 -12.81 5.15 0.67
CA SER A 71 -14.20 4.72 0.50
C SER A 71 -15.14 5.55 1.36
N PHE A 72 -16.41 5.66 0.90
CA PHE A 72 -17.51 6.00 1.78
C PHE A 72 -17.90 4.76 2.57
N VAL A 73 -17.72 4.80 3.88
CA VAL A 73 -17.83 3.64 4.75
C VAL A 73 -19.14 3.69 5.55
N ARG A 74 -19.81 2.53 5.65
CA ARG A 74 -20.98 2.33 6.56
C ARG A 74 -20.63 2.78 7.99
N ASN A 75 -21.64 3.21 8.75
CA ASN A 75 -21.47 3.77 10.09
C ASN A 75 -22.17 2.99 11.21
N ASP A 76 -22.71 1.82 10.91
CA ASP A 76 -23.37 0.92 11.85
C ASP A 76 -22.41 -0.03 12.58
N ILE A 77 -21.19 -0.19 12.06
CA ILE A 77 -20.08 -0.90 12.70
C ILE A 77 -18.83 -0.03 12.69
N SER A 78 -17.83 -0.39 13.49
CA SER A 78 -16.59 0.39 13.59
C SER A 78 -15.79 0.36 12.29
N ARG A 79 -15.05 1.45 12.00
CA ARG A 79 -14.10 1.50 10.87
C ARG A 79 -13.03 0.41 10.96
N GLU A 80 -12.57 0.09 12.18
CA GLU A 80 -11.66 -1.02 12.43
C GLU A 80 -12.25 -2.35 11.96
N THR A 81 -13.52 -2.63 12.28
CA THR A 81 -14.19 -3.87 11.85
C THR A 81 -14.26 -3.95 10.33
N VAL A 82 -14.66 -2.86 9.67
CA VAL A 82 -14.70 -2.81 8.19
C VAL A 82 -13.31 -3.01 7.59
N CYS A 83 -12.28 -2.38 8.17
CA CYS A 83 -10.89 -2.56 7.72
C CYS A 83 -10.43 -4.01 7.81
N LYS A 84 -10.76 -4.70 8.90
CA LYS A 84 -10.44 -6.11 9.07
C LYS A 84 -11.21 -7.02 8.10
N GLN A 85 -12.44 -6.68 7.73
CA GLN A 85 -13.17 -7.40 6.66
C GLN A 85 -12.45 -7.22 5.30
N ILE A 86 -12.01 -6.01 4.98
CA ILE A 86 -11.22 -5.76 3.76
C ILE A 86 -9.91 -6.56 3.80
N ALA A 87 -9.23 -6.57 4.95
CA ALA A 87 -7.97 -7.29 5.12
C ALA A 87 -8.14 -8.81 4.90
N VAL A 88 -9.21 -9.41 5.39
CA VAL A 88 -9.52 -10.83 5.14
C VAL A 88 -9.76 -11.10 3.66
N ALA A 89 -10.53 -10.23 2.99
CA ALA A 89 -10.76 -10.36 1.54
C ALA A 89 -9.46 -10.21 0.73
N LEU A 90 -8.53 -9.36 1.18
CA LEU A 90 -7.20 -9.22 0.58
C LEU A 90 -6.30 -10.42 0.88
N SER A 91 -6.39 -11.00 2.08
CA SER A 91 -5.65 -12.23 2.42
C SER A 91 -5.97 -13.36 1.46
N ASP A 92 -7.24 -13.56 1.11
CA ASP A 92 -7.65 -14.54 0.10
C ASP A 92 -7.00 -14.26 -1.28
N GLU A 93 -6.89 -12.98 -1.67
CA GLU A 93 -6.21 -12.60 -2.92
C GLU A 93 -4.71 -12.86 -2.87
N VAL A 94 -4.06 -12.54 -1.76
CA VAL A 94 -2.62 -12.75 -1.56
C VAL A 94 -2.29 -14.25 -1.63
N LEU A 95 -3.08 -15.09 -0.96
CA LEU A 95 -2.91 -16.55 -1.01
C LEU A 95 -3.13 -17.13 -2.41
N ASP A 96 -4.09 -16.60 -3.16
CA ASP A 96 -4.32 -17.03 -4.55
C ASP A 96 -3.20 -16.56 -5.49
N LEU A 97 -2.62 -15.37 -5.28
CA LEU A 97 -1.43 -14.90 -6.01
C LEU A 97 -0.23 -15.80 -5.73
N GLU A 98 0.03 -16.12 -4.47
CA GLU A 98 1.10 -17.03 -4.06
C GLU A 98 0.91 -18.41 -4.70
N LYS A 99 -0.28 -18.98 -4.60
CA LYS A 99 -0.65 -20.26 -5.22
C LYS A 99 -0.49 -20.24 -6.75
N ALA A 100 -0.67 -19.08 -7.37
CA ALA A 100 -0.45 -18.87 -8.79
C ALA A 100 1.04 -18.72 -9.17
N GLY A 101 1.96 -18.79 -8.20
CA GLY A 101 3.40 -18.72 -8.38
C GLY A 101 4.00 -17.32 -8.32
N ILE A 102 3.22 -16.32 -7.88
CA ILE A 102 3.73 -14.96 -7.66
C ILE A 102 4.46 -14.92 -6.32
N LYS A 103 5.77 -14.65 -6.35
CA LYS A 103 6.65 -14.72 -5.18
C LYS A 103 6.95 -13.37 -4.52
N VAL A 104 6.56 -12.29 -5.14
CA VAL A 104 6.67 -10.93 -4.60
C VAL A 104 5.32 -10.27 -4.70
N ILE A 105 4.72 -9.89 -3.57
CA ILE A 105 3.40 -9.28 -3.50
C ILE A 105 3.50 -7.96 -2.76
N GLN A 106 3.11 -6.87 -3.40
CA GLN A 106 3.11 -5.54 -2.81
C GLN A 106 1.70 -5.13 -2.42
N ILE A 107 1.55 -4.68 -1.18
CA ILE A 107 0.29 -4.18 -0.59
C ILE A 107 0.52 -2.72 -0.21
N ASP A 108 0.00 -1.80 -1.02
CA ASP A 108 0.25 -0.37 -0.90
C ASP A 108 -0.63 0.28 0.16
N GLU A 109 -0.01 1.03 1.07
CA GLU A 109 -0.72 1.73 2.16
C GLU A 109 -0.42 3.25 2.19
N PRO A 110 -0.64 3.98 1.11
CA PRO A 110 -0.36 5.42 1.07
C PRO A 110 -1.23 6.24 2.02
N ALA A 111 -2.41 5.74 2.42
CA ALA A 111 -3.38 6.50 3.20
C ALA A 111 -3.31 6.27 4.72
N ILE A 112 -2.32 5.54 5.24
CA ILE A 112 -2.17 5.36 6.71
C ILE A 112 -2.06 6.72 7.41
N ARG A 113 -1.21 7.61 6.91
CA ARG A 113 -1.03 8.94 7.51
C ARG A 113 -2.28 9.82 7.36
N GLU A 114 -2.92 9.77 6.21
CA GLU A 114 -4.16 10.54 5.94
C GLU A 114 -5.30 10.14 6.89
N GLY A 115 -5.30 8.88 7.32
CA GLY A 115 -6.31 8.32 8.23
C GLY A 115 -6.08 8.62 9.71
N LEU A 116 -4.99 9.31 10.09
CA LEU A 116 -4.71 9.64 11.48
C LEU A 116 -5.85 10.47 12.09
N PRO A 117 -6.33 10.13 13.28
CA PRO A 117 -7.31 10.92 13.98
C PRO A 117 -6.81 12.34 14.26
N LEU A 118 -7.72 13.31 14.32
CA LEU A 118 -7.38 14.71 14.62
C LEU A 118 -6.74 14.87 16.00
N LYS A 119 -7.15 14.03 16.96
CA LYS A 119 -6.58 14.05 18.32
C LYS A 119 -5.39 13.12 18.39
N ARG A 120 -4.23 13.64 18.75
CA ARG A 120 -3.00 12.85 18.93
C ARG A 120 -3.16 11.67 19.90
N ALA A 121 -3.98 11.83 20.93
CA ALA A 121 -4.25 10.77 21.92
C ALA A 121 -4.91 9.52 21.31
N ASP A 122 -5.53 9.63 20.14
CA ASP A 122 -6.21 8.52 19.48
C ASP A 122 -5.32 7.83 18.43
N TRP A 123 -4.11 8.34 18.18
CA TRP A 123 -3.22 7.83 17.15
C TRP A 123 -2.75 6.40 17.41
N ASP A 124 -2.35 6.10 18.64
CA ASP A 124 -1.82 4.78 19.00
C ASP A 124 -2.87 3.68 18.77
N ALA A 125 -4.12 3.96 19.13
CA ALA A 125 -5.22 3.02 18.89
C ALA A 125 -5.46 2.81 17.39
N TYR A 126 -5.47 3.89 16.61
CA TYR A 126 -5.59 3.83 15.15
C TYR A 126 -4.44 3.06 14.50
N LEU A 127 -3.21 3.44 14.79
CA LEU A 127 -2.00 2.83 14.20
C LEU A 127 -1.88 1.35 14.56
N LYS A 128 -2.32 0.97 15.76
CA LYS A 128 -2.36 -0.42 16.19
C LYS A 128 -3.27 -1.26 15.30
N TRP A 129 -4.56 -0.89 15.15
CA TRP A 129 -5.48 -1.69 14.34
C TRP A 129 -5.17 -1.58 12.84
N ALA A 130 -4.60 -0.46 12.37
CA ALA A 130 -4.13 -0.31 11.00
C ALA A 130 -3.01 -1.31 10.68
N GLY A 131 -2.01 -1.42 11.55
CA GLY A 131 -0.94 -2.41 11.43
C GLY A 131 -1.45 -3.85 11.53
N GLU A 132 -2.40 -4.13 12.44
CA GLU A 132 -3.06 -5.43 12.53
C GLU A 132 -3.78 -5.80 11.23
N ALA A 133 -4.49 -4.85 10.62
CA ALA A 133 -5.20 -5.07 9.36
C ALA A 133 -4.22 -5.35 8.20
N PHE A 134 -3.10 -4.63 8.12
CA PHE A 134 -2.07 -4.91 7.13
C PHE A 134 -1.52 -6.33 7.28
N ARG A 135 -1.08 -6.72 8.47
CA ARG A 135 -0.58 -8.08 8.73
C ARG A 135 -1.62 -9.15 8.45
N LEU A 136 -2.90 -8.87 8.76
CA LEU A 136 -4.00 -9.79 8.45
C LEU A 136 -4.13 -10.03 6.93
N SER A 137 -3.86 -9.03 6.10
CA SER A 137 -3.95 -9.17 4.64
C SER A 137 -2.82 -10.01 4.03
N SER A 138 -1.71 -10.22 4.74
CA SER A 138 -0.60 -11.09 4.31
C SER A 138 -0.49 -12.38 5.14
N MET A 139 -1.38 -12.58 6.11
CA MET A 139 -1.35 -13.74 6.99
C MET A 139 -1.59 -15.04 6.21
N GLY A 140 -0.73 -16.02 6.45
CA GLY A 140 -0.82 -17.34 5.84
C GLY A 140 0.03 -17.55 4.61
N CYS A 141 0.75 -16.53 4.14
CA CYS A 141 1.81 -16.69 3.13
C CYS A 141 2.93 -17.60 3.65
N GLN A 142 3.58 -18.30 2.73
CA GLN A 142 4.77 -19.05 3.02
C GLN A 142 5.97 -18.11 3.22
N ASP A 143 6.97 -18.55 3.97
CA ASP A 143 8.18 -17.77 4.28
C ASP A 143 9.01 -17.38 3.03
N ASP A 144 8.79 -18.04 1.91
CA ASP A 144 9.47 -17.75 0.63
C ASP A 144 8.69 -16.76 -0.27
N THR A 145 7.55 -16.26 0.19
CA THR A 145 6.80 -15.20 -0.47
C THR A 145 7.10 -13.86 0.17
N GLN A 146 7.72 -12.96 -0.59
CA GLN A 146 8.13 -11.66 -0.11
C GLN A 146 6.97 -10.66 -0.15
N ILE A 147 6.66 -10.06 0.99
CA ILE A 147 5.61 -9.05 1.14
C ILE A 147 6.23 -7.66 1.14
N HIS A 148 5.82 -6.86 0.18
CA HIS A 148 6.23 -5.46 0.06
C HIS A 148 5.10 -4.53 0.48
N THR A 149 5.47 -3.32 0.88
CA THR A 149 4.55 -2.20 1.01
C THR A 149 5.11 -0.95 0.33
N HIS A 150 4.24 0.00 0.04
CA HIS A 150 4.64 1.28 -0.54
C HIS A 150 3.90 2.42 0.15
N MET A 151 4.63 3.51 0.37
CA MET A 151 4.08 4.76 0.87
C MET A 151 4.51 5.91 -0.01
N CYS A 152 3.51 6.65 -0.50
CA CYS A 152 3.71 7.83 -1.36
C CYS A 152 3.75 9.10 -0.52
N TYR A 153 4.60 10.03 -0.88
CA TYR A 153 4.56 11.47 -0.54
C TYR A 153 4.19 11.83 0.92
N SER A 154 4.56 10.99 1.88
CA SER A 154 4.23 11.21 3.28
C SER A 154 5.48 11.48 4.11
N GLU A 155 5.37 12.36 5.08
CA GLU A 155 6.34 12.47 6.16
C GLU A 155 5.98 11.43 7.22
N PHE A 156 6.88 10.48 7.50
CA PHE A 156 6.57 9.35 8.40
C PHE A 156 7.28 9.43 9.74
N ASN A 157 8.11 10.45 9.96
CA ASN A 157 9.02 10.50 11.10
C ASN A 157 8.34 10.26 12.45
N ASP A 158 7.09 10.72 12.58
CA ASP A 158 6.29 10.60 13.79
C ASP A 158 5.51 9.28 13.92
N ILE A 159 5.49 8.45 12.87
CA ILE A 159 4.80 7.15 12.84
C ILE A 159 5.70 5.98 12.41
N LEU A 160 7.01 6.19 12.28
CA LEU A 160 7.96 5.14 11.87
C LEU A 160 7.86 3.85 12.68
N PRO A 161 7.68 3.86 14.01
CA PRO A 161 7.48 2.64 14.76
C PRO A 161 6.24 1.84 14.30
N ALA A 162 5.16 2.54 13.95
CA ALA A 162 3.95 1.90 13.44
C ALA A 162 4.14 1.36 12.01
N ILE A 163 4.93 2.06 11.18
CA ILE A 163 5.31 1.58 9.85
C ILE A 163 6.17 0.31 9.95
N ALA A 164 7.15 0.29 10.84
CA ALA A 164 7.94 -0.92 11.10
C ALA A 164 7.08 -2.09 11.60
N ALA A 165 6.04 -1.79 12.39
CA ALA A 165 5.10 -2.78 12.90
C ALA A 165 4.13 -3.36 11.84
N LEU A 166 4.13 -2.85 10.60
CA LEU A 166 3.47 -3.52 9.47
C LEU A 166 4.13 -4.87 9.18
N ASP A 167 5.42 -4.98 9.47
CA ASP A 167 6.21 -6.20 9.28
C ASP A 167 6.26 -6.67 7.81
N ALA A 168 6.33 -5.71 6.90
CA ALA A 168 6.57 -5.98 5.49
C ALA A 168 8.07 -6.22 5.27
N ASP A 169 8.44 -7.22 4.47
CA ASP A 169 9.84 -7.53 4.17
C ASP A 169 10.57 -6.36 3.52
N VAL A 170 9.87 -5.62 2.66
CA VAL A 170 10.43 -4.45 1.96
C VAL A 170 9.44 -3.29 2.01
N ILE A 171 9.92 -2.11 2.37
CA ILE A 171 9.19 -0.87 2.15
C ILE A 171 9.77 -0.10 0.96
N THR A 172 8.94 0.29 0.01
CA THR A 172 9.31 1.24 -1.04
C THR A 172 8.78 2.62 -0.70
N ILE A 173 9.60 3.64 -0.86
CA ILE A 173 9.28 5.02 -0.49
C ILE A 173 9.74 6.01 -1.57
N GLU A 174 8.99 7.08 -1.76
CA GLU A 174 9.34 8.17 -2.66
C GLU A 174 10.43 9.05 -2.03
N THR A 175 11.63 9.01 -2.59
CA THR A 175 12.79 9.73 -2.06
C THR A 175 13.48 10.61 -3.09
N SER A 176 13.16 10.49 -4.37
CA SER A 176 13.79 11.24 -5.43
C SER A 176 13.61 12.75 -5.31
N ARG A 177 12.45 13.22 -4.88
CA ARG A 177 12.13 14.65 -4.72
C ARG A 177 12.76 15.28 -3.47
N SER A 178 12.95 14.48 -2.42
CA SER A 178 13.57 14.93 -1.17
C SER A 178 15.10 14.76 -1.18
N ASP A 179 15.67 14.40 -2.33
CA ASP A 179 17.11 14.15 -2.45
C ASP A 179 17.64 13.18 -1.38
N MET A 180 16.84 12.15 -1.08
CA MET A 180 17.08 11.10 -0.05
C MET A 180 17.01 11.57 1.41
N GLU A 181 16.62 12.81 1.71
CA GLU A 181 16.51 13.29 3.10
C GLU A 181 15.60 12.43 3.96
N LEU A 182 14.53 11.88 3.36
CA LEU A 182 13.58 11.01 4.06
C LEU A 182 14.26 9.75 4.62
N LEU A 183 15.31 9.22 3.97
CA LEU A 183 16.04 8.06 4.44
C LEU A 183 16.79 8.29 5.76
N THR A 184 17.12 9.52 6.09
CA THR A 184 17.81 9.85 7.36
C THR A 184 16.99 9.40 8.56
N ALA A 185 15.67 9.62 8.52
CA ALA A 185 14.76 9.18 9.58
C ALA A 185 14.74 7.64 9.73
N PHE A 186 14.83 6.91 8.63
CA PHE A 186 14.91 5.44 8.65
C PHE A 186 16.24 4.95 9.23
N GLY A 187 17.33 5.63 8.94
CA GLY A 187 18.66 5.36 9.52
C GLY A 187 18.69 5.61 11.02
N ASP A 188 18.20 6.77 11.47
CA ASP A 188 18.15 7.15 12.88
C ASP A 188 17.26 6.20 13.69
N PHE A 189 16.14 5.78 13.14
CA PHE A 189 15.22 4.80 13.75
C PHE A 189 15.78 3.37 13.72
N LYS A 190 16.79 3.07 12.87
CA LYS A 190 17.29 1.72 12.58
C LYS A 190 16.16 0.80 12.08
N TYR A 191 15.48 1.25 11.05
CA TYR A 191 14.38 0.47 10.43
C TYR A 191 14.81 -0.99 10.21
N PRO A 192 14.00 -1.98 10.63
CA PRO A 192 14.47 -3.37 10.71
C PRO A 192 14.54 -4.09 9.36
N ASN A 193 13.69 -3.72 8.40
CA ASN A 193 13.48 -4.45 7.16
C ASN A 193 14.14 -3.75 5.96
N ASP A 194 14.04 -4.34 4.77
CA ASP A 194 14.64 -3.80 3.56
C ASP A 194 13.93 -2.54 3.07
N ILE A 195 14.66 -1.69 2.36
CA ILE A 195 14.18 -0.41 1.86
C ILE A 195 14.45 -0.29 0.36
N GLY A 196 13.43 -0.02 -0.42
CA GLY A 196 13.51 0.36 -1.83
C GLY A 196 13.31 1.87 -2.01
N PRO A 197 14.38 2.67 -2.04
CA PRO A 197 14.25 4.10 -2.23
C PRO A 197 13.93 4.45 -3.67
N GLY A 198 12.96 5.34 -3.89
CA GLY A 198 12.63 5.85 -5.20
C GLY A 198 13.73 6.75 -5.75
N VAL A 199 14.29 6.40 -6.89
CA VAL A 199 15.36 7.13 -7.57
C VAL A 199 14.89 7.84 -8.84
N TYR A 200 13.61 7.70 -9.18
CA TYR A 200 13.00 8.28 -10.36
C TYR A 200 11.60 8.82 -10.08
N ASP A 201 11.37 10.09 -10.40
CA ASP A 201 10.05 10.71 -10.30
C ASP A 201 9.27 10.51 -11.60
N ILE A 202 8.34 9.57 -11.61
CA ILE A 202 7.49 9.28 -12.79
C ILE A 202 6.56 10.43 -13.17
N HIS A 203 6.36 11.42 -12.31
CA HIS A 203 5.55 12.61 -12.62
C HIS A 203 6.34 13.66 -13.38
N SER A 204 7.67 13.56 -13.39
CA SER A 204 8.53 14.41 -14.21
C SER A 204 8.54 13.89 -15.66
N PRO A 205 8.29 14.74 -16.66
CA PRO A 205 8.43 14.34 -18.07
C PRO A 205 9.89 14.16 -18.49
N ARG A 206 10.84 14.58 -17.65
CA ARG A 206 12.27 14.46 -17.92
C ARG A 206 12.75 13.06 -17.57
N VAL A 207 13.45 12.44 -18.50
CA VAL A 207 14.19 11.19 -18.22
C VAL A 207 15.50 11.58 -17.53
N PRO A 208 15.79 11.09 -16.31
CA PRO A 208 17.03 11.37 -15.62
C PRO A 208 18.24 10.74 -16.33
N ALA A 209 19.40 11.34 -16.19
CA ALA A 209 20.65 10.73 -16.59
C ALA A 209 21.01 9.58 -15.64
N ALA A 210 21.80 8.61 -16.12
CA ALA A 210 22.23 7.48 -15.30
C ALA A 210 23.03 7.94 -14.08
N GLU A 211 23.83 8.98 -14.24
CA GLU A 211 24.67 9.59 -13.19
C GLU A 211 23.83 10.20 -12.06
N GLU A 212 22.64 10.71 -12.38
CA GLU A 212 21.70 11.25 -11.37
C GLU A 212 21.15 10.11 -10.51
N ILE A 213 20.76 9.00 -11.14
CA ILE A 213 20.28 7.80 -10.44
C ILE A 213 21.40 7.22 -9.58
N GLU A 214 22.62 7.10 -10.13
CA GLU A 214 23.79 6.61 -9.40
C GLU A 214 24.09 7.48 -8.17
N HIS A 215 24.02 8.81 -8.32
CA HIS A 215 24.19 9.74 -7.22
C HIS A 215 23.18 9.52 -6.08
N LEU A 216 21.90 9.34 -6.41
CA LEU A 216 20.87 9.06 -5.43
C LEU A 216 21.08 7.70 -4.73
N LEU A 217 21.50 6.67 -5.47
CA LEU A 217 21.84 5.37 -4.90
C LEU A 217 23.05 5.46 -3.95
N HIS A 218 24.08 6.23 -4.30
CA HIS A 218 25.21 6.46 -3.41
C HIS A 218 24.80 7.17 -2.11
N LYS A 219 23.86 8.11 -2.17
CA LYS A 219 23.30 8.74 -0.96
C LYS A 219 22.52 7.73 -0.12
N ALA A 220 21.69 6.89 -0.75
CA ALA A 220 20.95 5.86 -0.04
C ALA A 220 21.90 4.89 0.68
N LEU A 221 23.01 4.50 0.07
CA LEU A 221 24.02 3.62 0.66
C LEU A 221 24.76 4.21 1.87
N GLN A 222 24.69 5.52 2.09
CA GLN A 222 25.23 6.15 3.31
C GLN A 222 24.37 5.90 4.54
N VAL A 223 23.08 5.56 4.32
CA VAL A 223 22.08 5.39 5.38
C VAL A 223 21.64 3.94 5.50
N VAL A 224 21.45 3.25 4.35
CA VAL A 224 20.95 1.87 4.28
C VAL A 224 22.10 0.95 3.86
N PRO A 225 22.41 -0.11 4.61
CA PRO A 225 23.39 -1.13 4.19
C PRO A 225 23.03 -1.71 2.83
N LYS A 226 24.06 -2.01 2.01
CA LYS A 226 23.86 -2.50 0.64
C LYS A 226 22.99 -3.75 0.56
N GLU A 227 23.17 -4.66 1.49
CA GLU A 227 22.42 -5.93 1.59
C GLU A 227 20.94 -5.74 1.93
N ARG A 228 20.55 -4.54 2.35
CA ARG A 228 19.17 -4.17 2.70
C ARG A 228 18.56 -3.14 1.72
N LEU A 229 19.32 -2.78 0.70
CA LEU A 229 18.85 -1.90 -0.36
C LEU A 229 18.21 -2.76 -1.46
N TRP A 230 16.92 -2.60 -1.63
CA TRP A 230 16.13 -3.39 -2.56
C TRP A 230 15.88 -2.64 -3.88
#